data_e5ca8d0d1ce9abb591ff292dfb55d29b
#
_entry.id   e5ca8d0d1ce9abb591ff292dfb55d29b
#
_cell.length_a   1.000
_cell.length_b   1.000
_cell.length_c   1.000
_cell.angle_alpha   90.00
_cell.angle_beta   90.00
_cell.angle_gamma   90.00
#
_symmetry.space_group_name_H-M   'P 1'
#
loop_
_entity.id
_entity.type
_entity.pdbx_description
1 polymer ?
#
loop_
_entity_poly.entity_id
_entity_poly.type
_entity_poly.pdbx_seq_one_letter_code
_entity_poly.pdbx_strand_id
1 'polypeptide(L)'
;MTVSLSRRAALAGAAALPFAGAAAPVLAGGHGGRAEAPIAHSFKLGEMPVTTLLDTSVAREGQKAMFGVAASDEEFSQVSAENFISSDTLQFYFTPTLVDTGAELVLFDTGLGMGGIAKALTAAGVTPDQISVVVITHMHPDHIGGLMTDGAPTFPNARYVTAAAEYNFWSKMEPGNRVGDLVASNVTPLAEKTTFIDDGGSVASGITAVASFGHTPGHMCYMLESGGRQLLLTADLANHYVYSFARPDWAFSFDADAEAASASRRKVLGMLAADKVPMIGYHMPFPAAGFVEPRGEGFRYVPVSYQLMG
;
A
#
# COMPACT_ATOMS: atom_id res chain seq x y z
N MET A 1 -5.58 9.39 -65.35
CA MET A 1 -4.40 8.57 -65.10
C MET A 1 -3.89 8.92 -63.69
N THR A 2 -4.23 8.13 -62.71
CA THR A 2 -3.82 8.31 -61.33
C THR A 2 -2.62 7.39 -61.04
N VAL A 3 -1.46 7.96 -60.76
CA VAL A 3 -0.24 7.25 -60.45
C VAL A 3 -0.24 6.93 -58.96
N SER A 4 -0.34 5.67 -58.59
CA SER A 4 -0.19 5.17 -57.22
C SER A 4 1.28 5.01 -56.88
N LEU A 5 1.81 5.82 -55.95
CA LEU A 5 3.16 5.66 -55.41
C LEU A 5 3.14 4.68 -54.24
N SER A 6 3.85 3.54 -54.40
CA SER A 6 3.96 2.57 -53.34
C SER A 6 4.95 3.02 -52.26
N ARG A 7 4.64 2.71 -51.01
CA ARG A 7 5.43 3.05 -49.78
C ARG A 7 6.85 2.45 -49.70
N ARG A 8 7.32 1.78 -50.73
CA ARG A 8 8.64 1.12 -50.80
C ARG A 8 9.75 1.93 -51.48
N ALA A 9 9.43 3.09 -52.05
CA ALA A 9 10.40 3.87 -52.84
C ALA A 9 11.02 5.09 -52.06
N ALA A 10 10.78 5.25 -50.76
CA ALA A 10 11.25 6.39 -49.98
C ALA A 10 12.46 6.15 -49.09
N LEU A 11 13.14 4.99 -49.22
CA LEU A 11 14.31 4.61 -48.36
C LEU A 11 15.62 4.40 -49.11
N ALA A 12 15.81 5.02 -50.26
CA ALA A 12 17.09 4.95 -50.98
C ALA A 12 17.60 6.40 -51.22
N GLY A 13 18.35 6.93 -50.29
CA GLY A 13 18.99 8.25 -50.46
C GLY A 13 19.45 8.93 -49.21
N ALA A 14 20.19 8.24 -48.32
CA ALA A 14 20.98 8.91 -47.30
C ALA A 14 22.46 8.60 -47.53
N ALA A 15 23.18 9.57 -48.07
CA ALA A 15 24.63 9.50 -48.27
C ALA A 15 25.34 9.41 -46.90
N ALA A 16 26.12 8.36 -46.73
CA ALA A 16 26.98 8.18 -45.56
C ALA A 16 28.16 9.11 -45.65
N LEU A 17 28.25 10.08 -44.72
CA LEU A 17 29.48 10.80 -44.45
C LEU A 17 30.34 9.93 -43.49
N PRO A 18 31.64 9.78 -43.75
CA PRO A 18 32.51 9.02 -42.87
C PRO A 18 32.87 9.90 -41.65
N PHE A 19 32.29 9.57 -40.50
CA PHE A 19 32.81 10.03 -39.21
C PHE A 19 34.05 9.19 -38.88
N ALA A 20 35.23 9.73 -39.20
CA ALA A 20 36.50 9.28 -38.61
C ALA A 20 36.60 9.85 -37.20
N GLY A 21 35.90 9.32 -36.27
CA GLY A 21 36.06 9.59 -34.84
C GLY A 21 37.03 8.57 -34.25
N ALA A 22 38.18 9.03 -33.74
CA ALA A 22 39.06 8.19 -32.95
C ALA A 22 38.28 7.55 -31.80
N ALA A 23 38.21 6.22 -31.81
CA ALA A 23 37.66 5.46 -30.69
C ALA A 23 38.62 5.64 -29.48
N ALA A 24 38.26 6.51 -28.56
CA ALA A 24 38.86 6.50 -27.23
C ALA A 24 38.51 5.15 -26.58
N PRO A 25 39.43 4.47 -25.90
CA PRO A 25 39.11 3.28 -25.19
C PRO A 25 38.05 3.62 -24.14
N VAL A 26 36.85 3.07 -24.28
CA VAL A 26 35.88 3.04 -23.19
C VAL A 26 36.53 2.19 -22.10
N LEU A 27 37.14 2.85 -21.10
CA LEU A 27 37.44 2.19 -19.85
C LEU A 27 36.14 1.55 -19.36
N ALA A 28 36.09 0.23 -19.36
CA ALA A 28 35.04 -0.52 -18.68
C ALA A 28 35.08 -0.08 -17.21
N GLY A 29 34.36 0.97 -16.90
CA GLY A 29 34.12 1.41 -15.53
C GLY A 29 33.59 0.20 -14.79
N GLY A 30 34.22 -0.11 -13.66
CA GLY A 30 33.81 -1.20 -12.79
C GLY A 30 32.31 -1.17 -12.61
N HIS A 31 31.72 -2.35 -12.46
CA HIS A 31 30.30 -2.51 -12.14
C HIS A 31 29.98 -1.69 -10.90
N GLY A 32 29.62 -0.44 -11.06
CA GLY A 32 29.00 0.37 -10.02
C GLY A 32 27.83 -0.46 -9.50
N GLY A 33 27.76 -0.66 -8.19
CA GLY A 33 26.72 -1.49 -7.57
C GLY A 33 25.40 -1.14 -8.21
N ARG A 34 24.58 -2.17 -8.53
CA ARG A 34 23.22 -1.94 -9.00
C ARG A 34 22.56 -0.98 -8.03
N ALA A 35 22.04 0.13 -8.52
CA ALA A 35 21.20 0.99 -7.71
C ALA A 35 20.05 0.13 -7.17
N GLU A 36 19.97 0.00 -5.86
CA GLU A 36 18.85 -0.66 -5.22
C GLU A 36 17.56 0.11 -5.55
N ALA A 37 16.47 -0.60 -5.77
CA ALA A 37 15.19 0.04 -5.96
C ALA A 37 14.85 0.88 -4.70
N PRO A 38 14.29 2.09 -4.86
CA PRO A 38 13.92 2.91 -3.70
C PRO A 38 12.90 2.17 -2.83
N ILE A 39 13.13 2.17 -1.51
CA ILE A 39 12.25 1.58 -0.50
C ILE A 39 11.49 2.64 0.31
N ALA A 40 11.69 3.92 0.01
CA ALA A 40 10.92 5.04 0.54
C ALA A 40 10.60 6.01 -0.60
N HIS A 41 9.36 6.52 -0.61
CA HIS A 41 8.92 7.48 -1.61
C HIS A 41 8.11 8.58 -0.93
N SER A 42 8.54 9.85 -1.07
CA SER A 42 7.95 11.01 -0.41
C SER A 42 7.30 11.96 -1.40
N PHE A 43 6.17 12.52 -1.00
CA PHE A 43 5.46 13.60 -1.70
C PHE A 43 4.76 14.51 -0.69
N LYS A 44 4.12 15.59 -1.15
CA LYS A 44 3.37 16.51 -0.28
C LYS A 44 1.87 16.46 -0.54
N LEU A 45 1.10 16.36 0.54
CA LEU A 45 -0.33 16.63 0.55
C LEU A 45 -0.54 18.03 1.17
N GLY A 46 -0.71 19.06 0.34
CA GLY A 46 -0.66 20.44 0.85
C GLY A 46 0.68 20.74 1.51
N GLU A 47 0.67 21.07 2.81
CA GLU A 47 1.89 21.29 3.60
C GLU A 47 2.40 20.04 4.33
N MET A 48 1.65 18.91 4.24
CA MET A 48 1.91 17.67 4.97
C MET A 48 2.79 16.73 4.12
N PRO A 49 4.05 16.46 4.49
CA PRO A 49 4.86 15.42 3.88
C PRO A 49 4.26 14.04 4.17
N VAL A 50 4.14 13.22 3.13
CA VAL A 50 3.68 11.82 3.20
C VAL A 50 4.75 10.96 2.55
N THR A 51 5.16 9.90 3.23
CA THR A 51 6.19 8.97 2.74
C THR A 51 5.68 7.54 2.82
N THR A 52 5.59 6.86 1.70
CA THR A 52 5.35 5.41 1.67
C THR A 52 6.66 4.68 1.90
N LEU A 53 6.62 3.64 2.73
CA LEU A 53 7.78 2.88 3.19
C LEU A 53 7.60 1.42 2.78
N LEU A 54 8.50 0.88 1.96
CA LEU A 54 8.45 -0.53 1.59
C LEU A 54 9.16 -1.35 2.68
N ASP A 55 8.37 -1.98 3.58
CA ASP A 55 8.91 -2.92 4.56
C ASP A 55 9.51 -4.14 3.85
N THR A 56 8.72 -4.77 2.99
CA THR A 56 9.17 -5.88 2.15
C THR A 56 8.20 -6.12 0.99
N SER A 57 8.59 -7.01 0.09
CA SER A 57 7.67 -7.57 -0.91
C SER A 57 7.95 -9.06 -1.10
N VAL A 58 6.89 -9.85 -1.31
CA VAL A 58 6.97 -11.31 -1.38
C VAL A 58 6.19 -11.83 -2.58
N ALA A 59 6.85 -12.62 -3.43
CA ALA A 59 6.16 -13.39 -4.46
C ALA A 59 5.40 -14.58 -3.83
N ARG A 60 4.17 -14.80 -4.28
CA ARG A 60 3.31 -15.89 -3.83
C ARG A 60 2.61 -16.56 -4.99
N GLU A 61 2.33 -17.84 -4.84
CA GLU A 61 1.47 -18.63 -5.72
C GLU A 61 0.10 -18.85 -5.10
N GLY A 62 -0.86 -19.34 -5.88
CA GLY A 62 -2.18 -19.72 -5.41
C GLY A 62 -3.12 -18.54 -5.14
N GLN A 63 -2.97 -17.46 -5.87
CA GLN A 63 -3.74 -16.23 -5.68
C GLN A 63 -5.26 -16.40 -5.84
N LYS A 64 -5.73 -17.36 -6.64
CA LYS A 64 -7.16 -17.68 -6.76
C LYS A 64 -7.76 -18.11 -5.41
N ALA A 65 -7.03 -18.90 -4.64
CA ALA A 65 -7.47 -19.31 -3.30
C ALA A 65 -7.50 -18.15 -2.30
N MET A 66 -6.82 -17.03 -2.60
CA MET A 66 -6.83 -15.84 -1.76
C MET A 66 -7.90 -14.82 -2.19
N PHE A 67 -8.06 -14.54 -3.49
CA PHE A 67 -8.88 -13.43 -4.00
C PHE A 67 -10.11 -13.84 -4.80
N GLY A 68 -10.21 -15.08 -5.20
CA GLY A 68 -11.29 -15.57 -6.06
C GLY A 68 -11.86 -16.89 -5.55
N VAL A 69 -12.02 -17.04 -4.24
CA VAL A 69 -12.44 -18.30 -3.59
C VAL A 69 -13.73 -18.85 -4.21
N ALA A 70 -14.71 -17.99 -4.49
CA ALA A 70 -16.00 -18.36 -5.08
C ALA A 70 -16.06 -18.23 -6.62
N ALA A 71 -15.01 -17.71 -7.28
CA ALA A 71 -14.96 -17.54 -8.71
C ALA A 71 -14.62 -18.87 -9.41
N SER A 72 -15.13 -19.08 -10.64
CA SER A 72 -14.65 -20.18 -11.49
C SER A 72 -13.20 -19.96 -11.94
N ASP A 73 -12.52 -21.01 -12.38
CA ASP A 73 -11.15 -20.90 -12.91
C ASP A 73 -11.12 -20.03 -14.17
N GLU A 74 -12.15 -20.14 -14.99
CA GLU A 74 -12.32 -19.38 -16.23
C GLU A 74 -12.50 -17.89 -15.92
N GLU A 75 -13.38 -17.53 -14.98
CA GLU A 75 -13.63 -16.14 -14.61
C GLU A 75 -12.37 -15.50 -13.98
N PHE A 76 -11.69 -16.22 -13.08
CA PHE A 76 -10.47 -15.72 -12.46
C PHE A 76 -9.36 -15.50 -13.49
N SER A 77 -9.19 -16.45 -14.42
CA SER A 77 -8.22 -16.35 -15.50
C SER A 77 -8.56 -15.23 -16.47
N GLN A 78 -9.85 -15.03 -16.77
CA GLN A 78 -10.31 -13.93 -17.61
C GLN A 78 -9.97 -12.57 -17.00
N VAL A 79 -10.29 -12.35 -15.71
CA VAL A 79 -9.97 -11.09 -15.01
C VAL A 79 -8.47 -10.85 -15.01
N SER A 80 -7.66 -11.89 -14.82
CA SER A 80 -6.19 -11.77 -14.87
C SER A 80 -5.72 -11.35 -16.26
N ALA A 81 -6.19 -12.00 -17.31
CA ALA A 81 -5.82 -11.73 -18.71
C ALA A 81 -6.23 -10.31 -19.16
N GLU A 82 -7.43 -9.87 -18.81
CA GLU A 82 -7.95 -8.52 -19.11
C GLU A 82 -7.11 -7.39 -18.46
N ASN A 83 -6.36 -7.72 -17.42
CA ASN A 83 -5.50 -6.80 -16.68
C ASN A 83 -4.00 -7.07 -16.86
N PHE A 84 -3.63 -7.97 -17.78
CA PHE A 84 -2.25 -8.31 -18.14
C PHE A 84 -1.41 -8.81 -16.96
N ILE A 85 -2.01 -9.54 -16.02
CA ILE A 85 -1.33 -10.15 -14.88
C ILE A 85 -1.37 -11.68 -14.96
N SER A 86 -0.42 -12.34 -14.26
CA SER A 86 -0.46 -13.79 -14.10
C SER A 86 -1.69 -14.23 -13.32
N SER A 87 -2.26 -15.38 -13.61
CA SER A 87 -3.26 -16.05 -12.77
C SER A 87 -2.63 -16.96 -11.71
N ASP A 88 -1.32 -17.20 -11.77
CA ASP A 88 -0.64 -18.20 -10.95
C ASP A 88 0.20 -17.59 -9.83
N THR A 89 0.81 -16.41 -10.10
CA THR A 89 1.74 -15.75 -9.18
C THR A 89 1.41 -14.28 -9.00
N LEU A 90 1.55 -13.79 -7.79
CA LEU A 90 1.42 -12.38 -7.46
C LEU A 90 2.62 -11.89 -6.67
N GLN A 91 2.82 -10.58 -6.68
CA GLN A 91 3.74 -9.90 -5.80
C GLN A 91 2.94 -9.16 -4.73
N PHE A 92 3.08 -9.57 -3.46
CA PHE A 92 2.57 -8.83 -2.32
C PHE A 92 3.59 -7.77 -1.89
N TYR A 93 3.10 -6.58 -1.65
CA TYR A 93 3.85 -5.47 -1.08
C TYR A 93 3.34 -5.20 0.34
N PHE A 94 4.21 -4.73 1.22
CA PHE A 94 3.88 -4.36 2.60
C PHE A 94 4.41 -2.94 2.79
N THR A 95 3.47 -1.98 2.81
CA THR A 95 3.81 -0.57 2.63
C THR A 95 3.24 0.31 3.76
N PRO A 96 3.88 0.31 4.95
CA PRO A 96 3.60 1.32 5.98
C PRO A 96 3.73 2.74 5.42
N THR A 97 3.03 3.68 6.04
CA THR A 97 3.04 5.08 5.61
C THR A 97 3.42 6.00 6.77
N LEU A 98 4.39 6.89 6.52
CA LEU A 98 4.81 7.94 7.43
C LEU A 98 4.20 9.27 7.01
N VAL A 99 3.66 10.01 7.97
CA VAL A 99 3.06 11.33 7.76
C VAL A 99 3.67 12.31 8.76
N ASP A 100 4.17 13.45 8.25
CA ASP A 100 4.62 14.55 9.07
C ASP A 100 3.55 15.64 9.12
N THR A 101 2.94 15.84 10.27
CA THR A 101 1.91 16.89 10.48
C THR A 101 2.53 18.25 10.80
N GLY A 102 3.85 18.35 10.87
CA GLY A 102 4.60 19.50 11.36
C GLY A 102 4.69 19.56 12.89
N ALA A 103 3.81 18.86 13.62
CA ALA A 103 3.83 18.75 15.08
C ALA A 103 4.18 17.33 15.54
N GLU A 104 3.78 16.31 14.77
CA GLU A 104 3.94 14.89 15.10
C GLU A 104 4.38 14.11 13.85
N LEU A 105 5.28 13.15 14.03
CA LEU A 105 5.57 12.11 13.05
C LEU A 105 4.69 10.91 13.33
N VAL A 106 3.76 10.64 12.41
CA VAL A 106 2.73 9.60 12.53
C VAL A 106 3.07 8.45 11.58
N LEU A 107 3.31 7.27 12.12
CA LEU A 107 3.56 6.05 11.35
C LEU A 107 2.29 5.19 11.33
N PHE A 108 1.79 4.84 10.15
CA PHE A 108 0.69 3.90 9.95
C PHE A 108 1.25 2.52 9.67
N ASP A 109 0.99 1.58 10.57
CA ASP A 109 1.44 0.19 10.58
C ASP A 109 2.96 0.01 10.64
N THR A 110 3.41 -1.20 10.91
CA THR A 110 4.82 -1.44 11.28
C THR A 110 5.49 -2.60 10.53
N GLY A 111 4.81 -3.18 9.54
CA GLY A 111 5.35 -4.27 8.74
C GLY A 111 5.37 -5.62 9.48
N LEU A 112 6.08 -6.57 8.86
CA LEU A 112 6.15 -7.98 9.30
C LEU A 112 7.06 -8.22 10.52
N GLY A 113 7.77 -7.20 11.01
CA GLY A 113 8.73 -7.38 12.11
C GLY A 113 10.04 -8.06 11.70
N MET A 114 10.39 -8.05 10.42
CA MET A 114 11.62 -8.64 9.87
C MET A 114 12.73 -7.59 9.65
N GLY A 115 12.59 -6.41 10.24
CA GLY A 115 13.57 -5.32 10.15
C GLY A 115 13.46 -4.45 8.89
N GLY A 116 12.49 -4.70 8.02
CA GLY A 116 12.28 -3.92 6.80
C GLY A 116 11.86 -2.48 7.11
N ILE A 117 10.93 -2.29 8.04
CA ILE A 117 10.45 -0.97 8.45
C ILE A 117 11.61 -0.06 8.95
N ALA A 118 12.55 -0.60 9.74
CA ALA A 118 13.69 0.17 10.23
C ALA A 118 14.62 0.64 9.08
N LYS A 119 14.82 -0.21 8.07
CA LYS A 119 15.57 0.14 6.86
C LYS A 119 14.86 1.22 6.04
N ALA A 120 13.54 1.08 5.85
CA ALA A 120 12.74 2.03 5.09
C ALA A 120 12.65 3.40 5.78
N LEU A 121 12.51 3.44 7.11
CA LEU A 121 12.61 4.67 7.90
C LEU A 121 13.99 5.33 7.74
N THR A 122 15.07 4.55 7.83
CA THR A 122 16.44 5.06 7.60
C THR A 122 16.59 5.66 6.20
N ALA A 123 16.02 5.01 5.17
CA ALA A 123 16.03 5.52 3.80
C ALA A 123 15.22 6.82 3.67
N ALA A 124 14.20 7.02 4.50
CA ALA A 124 13.44 8.27 4.61
C ALA A 124 14.12 9.33 5.51
N GLY A 125 15.30 9.04 6.08
CA GLY A 125 16.02 9.95 6.96
C GLY A 125 15.45 10.06 8.37
N VAL A 126 14.67 9.05 8.82
CA VAL A 126 13.97 9.01 10.10
C VAL A 126 14.44 7.80 10.92
N THR A 127 14.54 7.97 12.23
CA THR A 127 14.84 6.89 13.18
C THR A 127 13.59 6.51 13.98
N PRO A 128 13.47 5.27 14.48
CA PRO A 128 12.29 4.83 15.23
C PRO A 128 11.97 5.67 16.47
N ASP A 129 12.96 6.23 17.13
CA ASP A 129 12.80 7.10 18.32
C ASP A 129 12.23 8.49 18.00
N GLN A 130 12.22 8.89 16.72
CA GLN A 130 11.60 10.13 16.26
C GLN A 130 10.09 9.98 16.03
N ILE A 131 9.57 8.75 15.91
CA ILE A 131 8.13 8.51 15.73
C ILE A 131 7.40 8.88 17.02
N SER A 132 6.45 9.80 16.92
CA SER A 132 5.64 10.27 18.06
C SER A 132 4.29 9.57 18.17
N VAL A 133 3.77 9.06 17.05
CA VAL A 133 2.49 8.33 17.00
C VAL A 133 2.63 7.11 16.09
N VAL A 134 2.20 5.95 16.56
CA VAL A 134 1.98 4.77 15.73
C VAL A 134 0.48 4.49 15.65
N VAL A 135 -0.06 4.49 14.44
CA VAL A 135 -1.45 4.09 14.17
C VAL A 135 -1.45 2.66 13.70
N ILE A 136 -2.22 1.82 14.37
CA ILE A 136 -2.47 0.43 14.00
C ILE A 136 -3.81 0.40 13.28
N THR A 137 -3.80 0.20 11.95
CA THR A 137 -5.03 0.21 11.14
C THR A 137 -5.92 -0.97 11.46
N HIS A 138 -5.29 -2.13 11.67
CA HIS A 138 -5.86 -3.37 12.16
C HIS A 138 -4.74 -4.31 12.65
N MET A 139 -5.08 -5.46 13.24
CA MET A 139 -4.09 -6.27 13.97
C MET A 139 -3.63 -7.54 13.23
N HIS A 140 -3.64 -7.57 11.90
CA HIS A 140 -2.99 -8.65 11.18
C HIS A 140 -1.45 -8.59 11.34
N PRO A 141 -0.75 -9.74 11.21
CA PRO A 141 0.67 -9.85 11.54
C PRO A 141 1.59 -8.90 10.81
N ASP A 142 1.27 -8.55 9.59
CA ASP A 142 2.04 -7.65 8.75
C ASP A 142 1.81 -6.16 9.05
N HIS A 143 0.89 -5.83 9.96
CA HIS A 143 0.65 -4.47 10.44
C HIS A 143 1.23 -4.25 11.85
N ILE A 144 1.25 -5.30 12.67
CA ILE A 144 1.70 -5.22 14.07
C ILE A 144 3.03 -5.92 14.34
N GLY A 145 3.62 -6.59 13.32
CA GLY A 145 4.84 -7.38 13.50
C GLY A 145 6.03 -6.58 13.99
N GLY A 146 6.18 -5.34 13.51
CA GLY A 146 7.29 -4.46 13.85
C GLY A 146 7.10 -3.60 15.11
N LEU A 147 6.01 -3.76 15.86
CA LEU A 147 5.78 -2.99 17.10
C LEU A 147 6.79 -3.27 18.20
N MET A 148 7.31 -4.50 18.25
CA MET A 148 8.30 -4.92 19.24
C MET A 148 9.57 -5.45 18.56
N THR A 149 10.72 -5.11 19.11
CA THR A 149 12.04 -5.64 18.69
C THR A 149 12.77 -6.12 19.93
N ASP A 150 13.20 -7.37 19.93
CA ASP A 150 13.90 -8.00 21.04
C ASP A 150 13.19 -7.85 22.40
N GLY A 151 11.84 -7.88 22.39
CA GLY A 151 11.01 -7.77 23.58
C GLY A 151 10.81 -6.33 24.11
N ALA A 152 11.30 -5.31 23.40
CA ALA A 152 11.10 -3.91 23.73
C ALA A 152 10.30 -3.17 22.64
N PRO A 153 9.60 -2.07 22.96
CA PRO A 153 8.93 -1.26 21.95
C PRO A 153 9.91 -0.72 20.91
N THR A 154 9.64 -0.99 19.64
CA THR A 154 10.46 -0.48 18.51
C THR A 154 10.40 1.05 18.43
N PHE A 155 9.28 1.64 18.84
CA PHE A 155 9.03 3.08 18.83
C PHE A 155 8.88 3.59 20.26
N PRO A 156 9.99 3.79 21.01
CA PRO A 156 9.95 3.98 22.48
C PRO A 156 9.26 5.27 22.90
N ASN A 157 9.30 6.31 22.05
CA ASN A 157 8.72 7.62 22.34
C ASN A 157 7.28 7.77 21.82
N ALA A 158 6.76 6.78 21.10
CA ALA A 158 5.43 6.85 20.49
C ALA A 158 4.30 6.61 21.50
N ARG A 159 3.20 7.32 21.31
CA ARG A 159 1.86 6.87 21.70
C ARG A 159 1.27 6.03 20.58
N TYR A 160 0.29 5.20 20.89
CA TYR A 160 -0.34 4.31 19.92
C TYR A 160 -1.81 4.68 19.74
N VAL A 161 -2.35 4.44 18.55
CA VAL A 161 -3.78 4.67 18.23
C VAL A 161 -4.31 3.48 17.46
N THR A 162 -5.46 2.97 17.84
CA THR A 162 -6.18 1.91 17.11
C THR A 162 -7.67 1.95 17.40
N ALA A 163 -8.47 1.19 16.63
CA ALA A 163 -9.89 1.07 16.90
C ALA A 163 -10.16 0.28 18.19
N ALA A 164 -11.11 0.77 19.00
CA ALA A 164 -11.57 0.05 20.19
C ALA A 164 -12.13 -1.34 19.84
N ALA A 165 -12.89 -1.44 18.74
CA ALA A 165 -13.44 -2.71 18.25
C ALA A 165 -12.36 -3.73 17.90
N GLU A 166 -11.27 -3.28 17.28
CA GLU A 166 -10.15 -4.13 16.85
C GLU A 166 -9.45 -4.74 18.07
N TYR A 167 -9.02 -3.89 19.01
CA TYR A 167 -8.35 -4.36 20.22
C TYR A 167 -9.24 -5.28 21.06
N ASN A 168 -10.52 -4.91 21.23
CA ASN A 168 -11.48 -5.70 22.01
C ASN A 168 -11.76 -7.08 21.41
N PHE A 169 -11.64 -7.23 20.11
CA PHE A 169 -11.79 -8.52 19.44
C PHE A 169 -10.55 -9.39 19.65
N TRP A 170 -9.38 -8.91 19.25
CA TRP A 170 -8.17 -9.73 19.24
C TRP A 170 -7.59 -10.01 20.63
N SER A 171 -7.72 -9.07 21.57
CA SER A 171 -7.21 -9.25 22.96
C SER A 171 -7.97 -10.32 23.76
N LYS A 172 -9.10 -10.80 23.24
CA LYS A 172 -9.92 -11.85 23.88
C LYS A 172 -9.73 -13.23 23.25
N MET A 173 -8.85 -13.35 22.25
CA MET A 173 -8.59 -14.64 21.62
C MET A 173 -7.96 -15.62 22.62
N GLU A 174 -8.40 -16.87 22.53
CA GLU A 174 -7.79 -17.94 23.33
C GLU A 174 -6.34 -18.20 22.91
N PRO A 175 -5.46 -18.58 23.84
CA PRO A 175 -4.08 -18.94 23.53
C PRO A 175 -4.00 -20.00 22.43
N GLY A 176 -3.05 -19.85 21.51
CA GLY A 176 -2.91 -20.69 20.32
C GLY A 176 -3.58 -20.12 19.05
N ASN A 177 -4.35 -19.05 19.17
CA ASN A 177 -4.74 -18.26 18.01
C ASN A 177 -3.53 -17.41 17.57
N ARG A 178 -3.03 -17.65 16.33
CA ARG A 178 -1.81 -17.02 15.84
C ARG A 178 -1.81 -15.48 15.90
N VAL A 179 -2.95 -14.85 15.56
CA VAL A 179 -3.07 -13.39 15.60
C VAL A 179 -3.25 -12.92 17.04
N GLY A 180 -4.08 -13.60 17.83
CA GLY A 180 -4.26 -13.30 19.26
C GLY A 180 -2.97 -13.40 20.06
N ASP A 181 -2.15 -14.43 19.82
CA ASP A 181 -0.85 -14.61 20.47
C ASP A 181 0.11 -13.46 20.08
N LEU A 182 0.10 -13.02 18.82
CA LEU A 182 0.90 -11.87 18.38
C LEU A 182 0.39 -10.56 18.99
N VAL A 183 -0.91 -10.38 19.11
CA VAL A 183 -1.52 -9.21 19.79
C VAL A 183 -1.12 -9.21 21.28
N ALA A 184 -1.16 -10.37 21.94
CA ALA A 184 -0.73 -10.48 23.34
C ALA A 184 0.74 -10.11 23.54
N SER A 185 1.61 -10.43 22.58
CA SER A 185 3.05 -10.13 22.65
C SER A 185 3.42 -8.73 22.18
N ASN A 186 2.76 -8.19 21.15
CA ASN A 186 3.19 -6.96 20.47
C ASN A 186 2.29 -5.75 20.77
N VAL A 187 1.00 -5.94 21.04
CA VAL A 187 0.04 -4.84 21.24
C VAL A 187 -0.33 -4.66 22.70
N THR A 188 -0.65 -5.75 23.40
CA THR A 188 -1.08 -5.67 24.80
C THR A 188 -0.08 -4.97 25.72
N PRO A 189 1.26 -5.14 25.58
CA PRO A 189 2.24 -4.40 26.39
C PRO A 189 2.21 -2.89 26.17
N LEU A 190 1.62 -2.43 25.06
CA LEU A 190 1.51 -1.01 24.68
C LEU A 190 0.16 -0.39 25.03
N ALA A 191 -0.78 -1.17 25.60
CA ALA A 191 -2.17 -0.75 25.84
C ALA A 191 -2.30 0.51 26.70
N GLU A 192 -1.43 0.69 27.71
CA GLU A 192 -1.44 1.89 28.57
C GLU A 192 -1.05 3.18 27.82
N LYS A 193 -0.32 3.06 26.71
CA LYS A 193 0.05 4.16 25.81
C LYS A 193 -0.87 4.27 24.60
N THR A 194 -1.93 3.44 24.52
CA THR A 194 -2.82 3.35 23.37
C THR A 194 -4.08 4.16 23.59
N THR A 195 -4.40 5.04 22.64
CA THR A 195 -5.70 5.70 22.52
C THR A 195 -6.61 4.84 21.65
N PHE A 196 -7.73 4.44 22.20
CA PHE A 196 -8.75 3.70 21.46
C PHE A 196 -9.76 4.67 20.87
N ILE A 197 -9.97 4.58 19.56
CA ILE A 197 -10.84 5.48 18.81
C ILE A 197 -11.95 4.72 18.09
N ASP A 198 -12.98 5.44 17.69
CA ASP A 198 -14.08 4.97 16.85
C ASP A 198 -14.11 5.74 15.53
N ASP A 199 -15.11 5.47 14.67
CA ASP A 199 -15.35 6.20 13.42
C ASP A 199 -15.39 7.71 13.65
N GLY A 200 -14.72 8.48 12.80
CA GLY A 200 -14.57 9.93 12.92
C GLY A 200 -13.58 10.38 14.01
N GLY A 201 -12.93 9.44 14.73
CA GLY A 201 -11.93 9.75 15.75
C GLY A 201 -10.71 10.45 15.17
N SER A 202 -10.24 11.51 15.83
CA SER A 202 -9.03 12.25 15.45
C SER A 202 -7.78 11.53 15.96
N VAL A 203 -6.79 11.36 15.08
CA VAL A 203 -5.46 10.81 15.42
C VAL A 203 -4.48 11.93 15.75
N ALA A 204 -4.39 12.90 14.86
CA ALA A 204 -3.54 14.08 14.92
C ALA A 204 -4.19 15.18 14.06
N SER A 205 -3.56 16.36 14.01
CA SER A 205 -4.07 17.44 13.16
C SER A 205 -4.14 17.01 11.69
N GLY A 206 -5.33 17.10 11.08
CA GLY A 206 -5.57 16.72 9.69
C GLY A 206 -5.62 15.20 9.44
N ILE A 207 -5.78 14.37 10.48
CA ILE A 207 -5.87 12.91 10.37
C ILE A 207 -7.10 12.40 11.12
N THR A 208 -8.06 11.81 10.38
CA THR A 208 -9.33 11.31 10.92
C THR A 208 -9.55 9.85 10.52
N ALA A 209 -9.99 9.03 11.46
CA ALA A 209 -10.35 7.63 11.25
C ALA A 209 -11.67 7.50 10.47
N VAL A 210 -11.74 6.55 9.57
CA VAL A 210 -12.93 6.20 8.76
C VAL A 210 -13.17 4.70 8.90
N ALA A 211 -14.27 4.32 9.54
CA ALA A 211 -14.61 2.90 9.72
C ALA A 211 -14.80 2.19 8.37
N SER A 212 -14.12 1.06 8.22
CA SER A 212 -14.19 0.20 7.04
C SER A 212 -14.11 -1.28 7.45
N PHE A 213 -15.00 -1.64 8.36
CA PHE A 213 -15.05 -2.96 8.99
C PHE A 213 -15.31 -4.09 7.99
N GLY A 214 -14.89 -5.30 8.36
CA GLY A 214 -15.11 -6.54 7.62
C GLY A 214 -13.83 -7.31 7.35
N HIS A 215 -12.78 -6.66 6.85
CA HIS A 215 -11.46 -7.29 6.76
C HIS A 215 -11.00 -7.77 8.15
N THR A 216 -11.09 -6.90 9.13
CA THR A 216 -11.16 -7.26 10.54
C THR A 216 -12.32 -6.50 11.20
N PRO A 217 -12.76 -6.90 12.41
CA PRO A 217 -13.90 -6.28 13.09
C PRO A 217 -13.75 -4.79 13.39
N GLY A 218 -12.52 -4.29 13.47
CA GLY A 218 -12.23 -2.89 13.76
C GLY A 218 -11.31 -2.22 12.72
N HIS A 219 -11.19 -2.79 11.52
CA HIS A 219 -10.37 -2.20 10.45
C HIS A 219 -10.77 -0.77 10.13
N MET A 220 -9.79 0.14 10.09
CA MET A 220 -9.98 1.56 9.79
C MET A 220 -9.15 2.00 8.59
N CYS A 221 -9.75 2.81 7.73
CA CYS A 221 -9.05 3.73 6.84
C CYS A 221 -8.78 5.06 7.56
N TYR A 222 -7.91 5.90 6.99
CA TYR A 222 -7.61 7.20 7.59
C TYR A 222 -7.58 8.29 6.52
N MET A 223 -8.43 9.32 6.71
CA MET A 223 -8.45 10.49 5.85
C MET A 223 -7.35 11.46 6.31
N LEU A 224 -6.46 11.82 5.40
CA LEU A 224 -5.48 12.89 5.55
C LEU A 224 -6.00 14.15 4.86
N GLU A 225 -5.91 15.30 5.53
CA GLU A 225 -6.36 16.58 5.00
C GLU A 225 -5.33 17.67 5.30
N SER A 226 -4.87 18.36 4.26
CA SER A 226 -3.94 19.49 4.39
C SER A 226 -4.10 20.46 3.23
N GLY A 227 -4.19 21.77 3.52
CA GLY A 227 -4.28 22.80 2.49
C GLY A 227 -5.45 22.63 1.51
N GLY A 228 -6.58 22.11 1.98
CA GLY A 228 -7.76 21.82 1.15
C GLY A 228 -7.61 20.61 0.23
N ARG A 229 -6.56 19.81 0.38
CA ARG A 229 -6.35 18.53 -0.31
C ARG A 229 -6.63 17.37 0.61
N GLN A 230 -7.13 16.27 0.04
CA GLN A 230 -7.44 15.03 0.76
C GLN A 230 -6.68 13.85 0.15
N LEU A 231 -6.37 12.84 0.99
CA LEU A 231 -5.83 11.55 0.60
C LEU A 231 -6.31 10.52 1.62
N LEU A 232 -6.75 9.35 1.15
CA LEU A 232 -7.18 8.28 2.03
C LEU A 232 -6.12 7.19 2.13
N LEU A 233 -5.68 6.88 3.34
CA LEU A 233 -4.95 5.65 3.64
C LEU A 233 -5.98 4.54 3.78
N THR A 234 -5.97 3.55 2.89
CA THR A 234 -7.02 2.53 2.82
C THR A 234 -6.65 1.23 3.53
N ALA A 235 -5.40 1.10 3.97
CA ALA A 235 -4.87 -0.13 4.57
C ALA A 235 -5.31 -1.36 3.76
N ASP A 236 -5.98 -2.33 4.39
CA ASP A 236 -6.42 -3.59 3.81
C ASP A 236 -7.89 -3.61 3.35
N LEU A 237 -8.45 -2.43 3.11
CA LEU A 237 -9.75 -2.32 2.42
C LEU A 237 -9.74 -3.09 1.09
N ALA A 238 -8.60 -3.06 0.38
CA ALA A 238 -8.34 -3.72 -0.88
C ALA A 238 -6.91 -4.29 -0.88
N ASN A 239 -6.78 -5.61 -1.04
CA ASN A 239 -5.52 -6.32 -0.84
C ASN A 239 -4.79 -6.64 -2.16
N HIS A 240 -5.41 -6.33 -3.32
CA HIS A 240 -4.80 -6.52 -4.63
C HIS A 240 -5.31 -5.48 -5.63
N TYR A 241 -4.39 -4.84 -6.36
CA TYR A 241 -4.67 -3.73 -7.27
C TYR A 241 -5.54 -4.09 -8.49
N VAL A 242 -5.75 -5.36 -8.78
CA VAL A 242 -6.67 -5.85 -9.82
C VAL A 242 -7.90 -6.48 -9.19
N TYR A 243 -7.77 -7.60 -8.48
CA TYR A 243 -8.91 -8.41 -8.07
C TYR A 243 -9.85 -7.66 -7.13
N SER A 244 -9.32 -6.99 -6.10
CA SER A 244 -10.14 -6.23 -5.15
C SER A 244 -10.82 -5.01 -5.77
N PHE A 245 -10.34 -4.53 -6.90
CA PHE A 245 -10.95 -3.42 -7.64
C PHE A 245 -11.90 -3.91 -8.73
N ALA A 246 -11.47 -4.81 -9.61
CA ALA A 246 -12.30 -5.31 -10.70
C ALA A 246 -13.51 -6.13 -10.21
N ARG A 247 -13.36 -6.80 -9.07
CA ARG A 247 -14.39 -7.63 -8.43
C ARG A 247 -14.45 -7.33 -6.93
N PRO A 248 -14.95 -6.17 -6.53
CA PRO A 248 -14.96 -5.74 -5.12
C PRO A 248 -15.79 -6.66 -4.22
N ASP A 249 -16.66 -7.49 -4.79
CA ASP A 249 -17.47 -8.48 -4.07
C ASP A 249 -16.76 -9.83 -3.87
N TRP A 250 -15.61 -10.04 -4.51
CA TRP A 250 -14.85 -11.25 -4.25
C TRP A 250 -14.28 -11.20 -2.84
N ALA A 251 -14.55 -12.27 -2.08
CA ALA A 251 -14.00 -12.44 -0.75
C ALA A 251 -12.47 -12.59 -0.83
N PHE A 252 -11.79 -11.93 0.06
CA PHE A 252 -10.40 -12.20 0.35
C PHE A 252 -10.32 -13.22 1.48
N SER A 253 -9.47 -14.23 1.35
CA SER A 253 -9.46 -15.38 2.29
C SER A 253 -9.10 -15.01 3.74
N PHE A 254 -8.59 -13.81 3.95
CA PHE A 254 -8.28 -13.27 5.28
C PHE A 254 -9.32 -12.25 5.78
N ASP A 255 -10.43 -12.03 5.05
CA ASP A 255 -11.54 -11.23 5.57
C ASP A 255 -12.26 -11.98 6.70
N ALA A 256 -12.38 -11.35 7.87
CA ALA A 256 -13.09 -11.92 9.02
C ALA A 256 -14.61 -12.00 8.75
N ASP A 257 -15.16 -11.02 8.02
CA ASP A 257 -16.53 -10.95 7.53
C ASP A 257 -16.50 -10.49 6.07
N ALA A 258 -16.61 -11.43 5.15
CA ALA A 258 -16.49 -11.18 3.71
C ALA A 258 -17.60 -10.26 3.16
N GLU A 259 -18.83 -10.35 3.71
CA GLU A 259 -19.94 -9.48 3.29
C GLU A 259 -19.71 -8.03 3.74
N ALA A 260 -19.36 -7.83 5.00
CA ALA A 260 -19.03 -6.50 5.52
C ALA A 260 -17.79 -5.91 4.84
N ALA A 261 -16.76 -6.71 4.56
CA ALA A 261 -15.56 -6.28 3.83
C ALA A 261 -15.89 -5.82 2.41
N SER A 262 -16.72 -6.59 1.69
CA SER A 262 -17.19 -6.24 0.35
C SER A 262 -18.02 -4.95 0.37
N ALA A 263 -18.94 -4.80 1.31
CA ALA A 263 -19.75 -3.59 1.47
C ALA A 263 -18.89 -2.35 1.77
N SER A 264 -17.93 -2.47 2.69
CA SER A 264 -16.96 -1.42 3.01
C SER A 264 -16.12 -1.05 1.79
N ARG A 265 -15.62 -2.05 1.06
CA ARG A 265 -14.82 -1.88 -0.16
C ARG A 265 -15.59 -1.13 -1.23
N ARG A 266 -16.82 -1.54 -1.54
CA ARG A 266 -17.66 -0.84 -2.53
C ARG A 266 -17.95 0.60 -2.12
N LYS A 267 -18.33 0.83 -0.87
CA LYS A 267 -18.63 2.16 -0.34
C LYS A 267 -17.43 3.10 -0.48
N VAL A 268 -16.27 2.68 0.00
CA VAL A 268 -15.08 3.53 0.04
C VAL A 268 -14.48 3.73 -1.35
N LEU A 269 -14.34 2.67 -2.16
CA LEU A 269 -13.85 2.81 -3.55
C LEU A 269 -14.82 3.65 -4.38
N GLY A 270 -16.14 3.54 -4.16
CA GLY A 270 -17.15 4.38 -4.82
C GLY A 270 -17.00 5.85 -4.47
N MET A 271 -16.77 6.19 -3.22
CA MET A 271 -16.48 7.55 -2.75
C MET A 271 -15.19 8.09 -3.38
N LEU A 272 -14.09 7.32 -3.32
CA LEU A 272 -12.80 7.73 -3.90
C LEU A 272 -12.90 8.00 -5.40
N ALA A 273 -13.68 7.18 -6.13
CA ALA A 273 -13.90 7.34 -7.55
C ALA A 273 -14.75 8.59 -7.89
N ALA A 274 -15.81 8.84 -7.11
CA ALA A 274 -16.72 9.98 -7.31
C ALA A 274 -16.03 11.32 -7.01
N ASP A 275 -15.31 11.38 -5.88
CA ASP A 275 -14.70 12.61 -5.37
C ASP A 275 -13.27 12.83 -5.91
N LYS A 276 -12.73 11.84 -6.66
CA LYS A 276 -11.36 11.83 -7.19
C LYS A 276 -10.28 12.02 -6.10
N VAL A 277 -10.56 11.50 -4.92
CA VAL A 277 -9.61 11.52 -3.81
C VAL A 277 -8.55 10.43 -4.06
N PRO A 278 -7.25 10.75 -4.04
CA PRO A 278 -6.20 9.74 -4.14
C PRO A 278 -6.18 8.85 -2.91
N MET A 279 -5.62 7.65 -3.07
CA MET A 279 -5.44 6.69 -2.00
C MET A 279 -4.01 6.18 -1.90
N ILE A 280 -3.65 5.70 -0.72
CA ILE A 280 -2.52 4.79 -0.50
C ILE A 280 -3.10 3.49 0.05
N GLY A 281 -2.80 2.35 -0.60
CA GLY A 281 -3.20 1.03 -0.14
C GLY A 281 -1.99 0.20 0.28
N TYR A 282 -2.10 -0.53 1.39
CA TYR A 282 -0.97 -1.21 2.00
C TYR A 282 -0.31 -2.26 1.09
N HIS A 283 -1.12 -3.01 0.34
CA HIS A 283 -0.67 -4.07 -0.57
C HIS A 283 -0.64 -3.66 -2.05
N MET A 284 -0.80 -2.38 -2.35
CA MET A 284 -0.69 -1.91 -3.73
C MET A 284 0.77 -1.93 -4.20
N PRO A 285 1.02 -2.05 -5.53
CA PRO A 285 2.37 -1.95 -6.08
C PRO A 285 3.06 -0.67 -5.63
N PHE A 286 4.26 -0.78 -5.06
CA PHE A 286 5.02 0.37 -4.57
C PHE A 286 5.24 1.41 -5.69
N PRO A 287 5.04 2.72 -5.42
CA PRO A 287 4.89 3.40 -4.13
C PRO A 287 3.46 3.43 -3.55
N ALA A 288 2.59 2.55 -3.94
CA ALA A 288 1.29 2.27 -3.35
C ALA A 288 0.23 3.39 -3.46
N ALA A 289 0.57 4.53 -4.07
CA ALA A 289 -0.33 5.67 -4.25
C ALA A 289 -1.03 5.62 -5.62
N GLY A 290 -2.33 5.96 -5.65
CA GLY A 290 -3.11 5.93 -6.88
C GLY A 290 -4.49 6.56 -6.73
N PHE A 291 -5.26 6.44 -7.80
CA PHE A 291 -6.66 6.86 -7.88
C PHE A 291 -7.55 5.65 -8.16
N VAL A 292 -8.84 5.83 -7.91
CA VAL A 292 -9.87 4.85 -8.24
C VAL A 292 -10.68 5.35 -9.43
N GLU A 293 -10.86 4.51 -10.44
CA GLU A 293 -11.68 4.79 -11.60
C GLU A 293 -12.80 3.76 -11.71
N PRO A 294 -14.07 4.13 -11.98
CA PRO A 294 -15.12 3.16 -12.27
C PRO A 294 -14.80 2.37 -13.53
N ARG A 295 -14.96 1.04 -13.51
CA ARG A 295 -14.76 0.17 -14.67
C ARG A 295 -15.73 -0.99 -14.65
N GLY A 296 -16.68 -1.01 -15.58
CA GLY A 296 -17.74 -2.03 -15.60
C GLY A 296 -18.55 -2.01 -14.32
N GLU A 297 -18.72 -3.15 -13.68
CA GLU A 297 -19.42 -3.29 -12.40
C GLU A 297 -18.50 -3.09 -11.17
N GLY A 298 -17.21 -2.86 -11.39
CA GLY A 298 -16.21 -2.64 -10.37
C GLY A 298 -15.43 -1.35 -10.60
N PHE A 299 -14.15 -1.43 -10.30
CA PHE A 299 -13.22 -0.30 -10.34
C PHE A 299 -11.90 -0.71 -11.00
N ARG A 300 -11.06 0.28 -11.25
CA ARG A 300 -9.66 0.11 -11.62
C ARG A 300 -8.77 0.98 -10.73
N TYR A 301 -7.69 0.42 -10.23
CA TYR A 301 -6.62 1.17 -9.61
C TYR A 301 -5.78 1.85 -10.70
N VAL A 302 -5.59 3.15 -10.59
CA VAL A 302 -4.78 3.97 -11.49
C VAL A 302 -3.60 4.51 -10.69
N PRO A 303 -2.38 3.96 -10.83
CA PRO A 303 -1.24 4.44 -10.08
C PRO A 303 -0.91 5.89 -10.45
N VAL A 304 -0.44 6.68 -9.49
CA VAL A 304 0.03 8.04 -9.77
C VAL A 304 1.22 8.01 -10.70
N SER A 305 1.30 8.99 -11.61
CA SER A 305 2.49 9.17 -12.44
C SER A 305 3.50 10.06 -11.70
N TYR A 306 4.79 9.95 -12.05
CA TYR A 306 5.86 10.78 -11.48
C TYR A 306 5.59 12.29 -11.58
N GLN A 307 4.83 12.72 -12.60
CA GLN A 307 4.50 14.13 -12.81
C GLN A 307 3.47 14.67 -11.81
N LEU A 308 2.74 13.79 -11.12
CA LEU A 308 1.71 14.15 -10.15
C LEU A 308 2.22 14.16 -8.71
N MET A 309 3.49 13.79 -8.50
CA MET A 309 4.09 13.60 -7.17
C MET A 309 5.12 14.69 -6.84
N GLY A 310 5.15 15.76 -7.59
CA GLY A 310 6.02 16.92 -7.37
C GLY A 310 5.38 18.02 -6.54
#